data_c7841e0e23930029d678b72a07deb265
#
_entry.id   c7841e0e23930029d678b72a07deb265
#
_cell.length_a   1.000
_cell.length_b   1.000
_cell.length_c   1.000
_cell.angle_alpha   90.00
_cell.angle_beta   90.00
_cell.angle_gamma   90.00
#
_symmetry.space_group_name_H-M   'P 1'
#
loop_
_entity.id
_entity.type
_entity.pdbx_description
1 polymer ?
#
loop_
_entity_poly.entity_id
_entity_poly.type
_entity_poly.pdbx_seq_one_letter_code
_entity_poly.pdbx_strand_id
1 'polypeptide(L)'
;MSENKDKEGLGGWLIFVGIGLVFAPLGILANLNLYKEIFSDGTWEALTLQSSDAYTPLFGILMSLELIGNCVFLIAYICLTFFFFKKKRNFPKFYIITILANLAFILVDILFTKVVFPAEPMFDQETSRDVIGQIVSCAIWIPYMLKSVRVRNTFVK
;
A
#
# COMPACT_ATOMS: atom_id res chain seq x y z
N MET A 1 17.98 36.29 -2.56
CA MET A 1 16.81 35.72 -3.33
C MET A 1 17.13 34.50 -4.20
N SER A 2 18.40 34.05 -4.28
CA SER A 2 18.85 32.89 -5.09
C SER A 2 18.66 31.53 -4.38
N GLU A 3 18.78 31.48 -3.07
CA GLU A 3 18.79 30.24 -2.25
C GLU A 3 17.47 29.41 -2.29
N ASN A 4 16.36 30.02 -2.73
CA ASN A 4 15.06 29.36 -2.81
C ASN A 4 14.83 28.65 -4.16
N LYS A 5 15.57 28.99 -5.21
CA LYS A 5 15.46 28.32 -6.53
C LYS A 5 16.10 26.93 -6.54
N ASP A 6 17.13 26.71 -5.71
CA ASP A 6 17.82 25.42 -5.61
C ASP A 6 16.99 24.33 -4.88
N LYS A 7 15.89 24.73 -4.24
CA LYS A 7 14.95 23.83 -3.52
C LYS A 7 13.64 23.64 -4.29
N GLU A 8 13.71 23.51 -5.61
CA GLU A 8 12.60 23.28 -6.51
C GLU A 8 12.82 22.00 -7.34
N GLY A 9 11.71 21.38 -7.79
CA GLY A 9 11.77 20.21 -8.66
C GLY A 9 11.84 18.87 -7.93
N LEU A 10 11.76 17.79 -8.71
CA LEU A 10 11.67 16.39 -8.24
C LEU A 10 13.03 15.81 -7.79
N GLY A 11 13.93 16.64 -7.28
CA GLY A 11 15.25 16.25 -6.80
C GLY A 11 15.33 16.00 -5.30
N GLY A 12 16.53 15.63 -4.81
CA GLY A 12 16.78 15.35 -3.39
C GLY A 12 15.93 14.17 -2.89
N TRP A 13 15.37 14.28 -1.71
CA TRP A 13 14.54 13.21 -1.10
C TRP A 13 13.27 12.86 -1.90
N LEU A 14 12.78 13.75 -2.78
CA LEU A 14 11.66 13.43 -3.68
C LEU A 14 12.01 12.34 -4.71
N ILE A 15 13.29 12.11 -5.00
CA ILE A 15 13.71 11.00 -5.87
C ILE A 15 13.29 9.67 -5.25
N PHE A 16 13.51 9.48 -3.95
CA PHE A 16 13.12 8.25 -3.25
C PHE A 16 11.60 8.06 -3.22
N VAL A 17 10.84 9.15 -3.07
CA VAL A 17 9.38 9.11 -3.20
C VAL A 17 8.99 8.68 -4.61
N GLY A 18 9.61 9.25 -5.64
CA GLY A 18 9.35 8.88 -7.04
C GLY A 18 9.67 7.42 -7.34
N ILE A 19 10.81 6.92 -6.83
CA ILE A 19 11.17 5.50 -6.93
C ILE A 19 10.10 4.63 -6.26
N GLY A 20 9.71 4.95 -5.01
CA GLY A 20 8.68 4.23 -4.29
C GLY A 20 7.34 4.19 -5.04
N LEU A 21 6.92 5.32 -5.63
CA LEU A 21 5.68 5.41 -6.41
C LEU A 21 5.70 4.56 -7.69
N VAL A 22 6.87 4.36 -8.31
CA VAL A 22 7.00 3.49 -9.49
C VAL A 22 7.01 2.02 -9.09
N PHE A 23 7.68 1.68 -7.98
CA PHE A 23 7.79 0.28 -7.53
C PHE A 23 6.57 -0.23 -6.77
N ALA A 24 5.80 0.63 -6.08
CA ALA A 24 4.61 0.20 -5.34
C ALA A 24 3.56 -0.51 -6.22
N PRO A 25 3.18 0.01 -7.41
CA PRO A 25 2.28 -0.72 -8.31
C PRO A 25 2.82 -2.08 -8.75
N LEU A 26 4.14 -2.19 -8.97
CA LEU A 26 4.77 -3.46 -9.37
C LEU A 26 4.70 -4.50 -8.26
N GLY A 27 4.91 -4.09 -7.01
CA GLY A 27 4.74 -4.96 -5.84
C GLY A 27 3.30 -5.48 -5.72
N ILE A 28 2.31 -4.58 -5.85
CA ILE A 28 0.89 -4.97 -5.82
C ILE A 28 0.55 -5.93 -6.95
N LEU A 29 1.05 -5.69 -8.18
CA LEU A 29 0.83 -6.59 -9.31
C LEU A 29 1.48 -7.97 -9.09
N ALA A 30 2.64 -8.02 -8.44
CA ALA A 30 3.27 -9.30 -8.05
C ALA A 30 2.39 -10.07 -7.06
N ASN A 31 1.84 -9.41 -6.04
CA ASN A 31 0.91 -10.02 -5.10
C ASN A 31 -0.37 -10.51 -5.78
N LEU A 32 -0.91 -9.78 -6.78
CA LEU A 32 -2.09 -10.22 -7.52
C LEU A 32 -1.88 -11.55 -8.27
N ASN A 33 -0.64 -11.92 -8.59
CA ASN A 33 -0.37 -13.23 -9.18
C ASN A 33 -0.58 -14.40 -8.19
N LEU A 34 -0.40 -14.17 -6.88
CA LEU A 34 -0.68 -15.18 -5.86
C LEU A 34 -2.16 -15.55 -5.82
N TYR A 35 -3.06 -14.58 -5.99
CA TYR A 35 -4.50 -14.85 -6.07
C TYR A 35 -4.85 -15.73 -7.27
N LYS A 36 -4.15 -15.56 -8.41
CA LYS A 36 -4.35 -16.41 -9.57
C LYS A 36 -4.04 -17.88 -9.25
N GLU A 37 -3.02 -18.16 -8.47
CA GLU A 37 -2.68 -19.53 -8.04
C GLU A 37 -3.80 -20.10 -7.17
N ILE A 38 -4.26 -19.37 -6.15
CA ILE A 38 -5.36 -19.78 -5.26
C ILE A 38 -6.63 -20.13 -6.04
N PHE A 39 -6.94 -19.38 -7.12
CA PHE A 39 -8.11 -19.65 -7.96
C PHE A 39 -7.91 -20.78 -8.98
N SER A 40 -6.66 -21.19 -9.26
CA SER A 40 -6.36 -22.17 -10.31
C SER A 40 -5.96 -23.56 -9.80
N ASP A 41 -5.50 -23.67 -8.54
CA ASP A 41 -4.99 -24.91 -7.95
C ASP A 41 -6.04 -25.69 -7.09
N GLY A 42 -7.28 -25.18 -7.03
CA GLY A 42 -8.36 -25.78 -6.24
C GLY A 42 -8.38 -25.35 -4.77
N THR A 43 -7.47 -24.49 -4.33
CA THR A 43 -7.43 -23.95 -2.95
C THR A 43 -8.69 -23.16 -2.63
N TRP A 44 -9.18 -22.37 -3.60
CA TRP A 44 -10.40 -21.60 -3.44
C TRP A 44 -11.61 -22.49 -3.13
N GLU A 45 -11.83 -23.54 -3.93
CA GLU A 45 -12.92 -24.48 -3.74
C GLU A 45 -12.78 -25.23 -2.42
N ALA A 46 -11.57 -25.69 -2.10
CA ALA A 46 -11.29 -26.42 -0.85
C ALA A 46 -11.64 -25.60 0.40
N LEU A 47 -11.34 -24.29 0.40
CA LEU A 47 -11.54 -23.42 1.56
C LEU A 47 -12.93 -22.76 1.62
N THR A 48 -13.67 -22.70 0.50
CA THR A 48 -14.98 -22.02 0.44
C THR A 48 -16.18 -22.95 0.37
N LEU A 49 -16.03 -24.21 -0.11
CA LEU A 49 -17.12 -25.16 -0.18
C LEU A 49 -17.38 -25.80 1.18
N GLN A 50 -18.61 -25.69 1.69
CA GLN A 50 -19.03 -26.25 2.98
C GLN A 50 -18.93 -27.79 3.06
N SER A 51 -18.89 -28.48 1.92
CA SER A 51 -18.71 -29.93 1.84
C SER A 51 -17.24 -30.38 1.91
N SER A 52 -16.30 -29.45 1.92
CA SER A 52 -14.87 -29.74 2.00
C SER A 52 -14.41 -29.89 3.46
N ASP A 53 -13.55 -30.85 3.72
CA ASP A 53 -12.91 -31.05 5.03
C ASP A 53 -12.01 -29.85 5.45
N ALA A 54 -11.56 -29.07 4.47
CA ALA A 54 -10.74 -27.87 4.67
C ALA A 54 -11.57 -26.57 4.74
N TYR A 55 -12.91 -26.65 4.75
CA TYR A 55 -13.77 -25.48 4.76
C TYR A 55 -13.40 -24.50 5.88
N THR A 56 -13.11 -23.27 5.51
CA THR A 56 -12.77 -22.20 6.43
C THR A 56 -13.81 -21.07 6.34
N PRO A 57 -14.64 -20.88 7.36
CA PRO A 57 -15.62 -19.79 7.38
C PRO A 57 -14.95 -18.44 7.17
N LEU A 58 -15.59 -17.55 6.42
CA LEU A 58 -15.14 -16.18 6.11
C LEU A 58 -13.91 -16.08 5.20
N PHE A 59 -13.25 -17.18 4.81
CA PHE A 59 -12.09 -17.15 3.90
C PHE A 59 -12.41 -16.41 2.58
N GLY A 60 -13.57 -16.72 1.97
CA GLY A 60 -13.98 -16.06 0.73
C GLY A 60 -14.19 -14.55 0.91
N ILE A 61 -14.65 -14.10 2.07
CA ILE A 61 -14.80 -12.67 2.38
C ILE A 61 -13.43 -12.02 2.56
N LEU A 62 -12.53 -12.64 3.33
CA LEU A 62 -11.16 -12.17 3.53
C LEU A 62 -10.46 -11.95 2.19
N MET A 63 -10.37 -12.99 1.36
CA MET A 63 -9.74 -12.93 0.04
C MET A 63 -10.36 -11.87 -0.88
N SER A 64 -11.69 -11.71 -0.83
CA SER A 64 -12.37 -10.70 -1.64
C SER A 64 -12.02 -9.28 -1.19
N LEU A 65 -11.94 -9.03 0.12
CA LEU A 65 -11.56 -7.74 0.68
C LEU A 65 -10.09 -7.39 0.36
N GLU A 66 -9.19 -8.36 0.49
CA GLU A 66 -7.79 -8.19 0.11
C GLU A 66 -7.64 -7.86 -1.38
N LEU A 67 -8.30 -8.62 -2.25
CA LEU A 67 -8.23 -8.39 -3.70
C LEU A 67 -8.78 -7.00 -4.07
N ILE A 68 -9.93 -6.61 -3.53
CA ILE A 68 -10.51 -5.28 -3.74
C ILE A 68 -9.59 -4.20 -3.21
N GLY A 69 -9.05 -4.36 -2.01
CA GLY A 69 -8.10 -3.42 -1.40
C GLY A 69 -6.86 -3.23 -2.26
N ASN A 70 -6.24 -4.33 -2.70
CA ASN A 70 -5.08 -4.27 -3.60
C ASN A 70 -5.39 -3.56 -4.91
N CYS A 71 -6.55 -3.79 -5.53
CA CYS A 71 -6.98 -3.08 -6.73
C CYS A 71 -7.16 -1.57 -6.47
N VAL A 72 -7.77 -1.20 -5.34
CA VAL A 72 -7.94 0.22 -4.95
C VAL A 72 -6.60 0.90 -4.74
N PHE A 73 -5.66 0.26 -4.02
CA PHE A 73 -4.32 0.82 -3.81
C PHE A 73 -3.51 0.87 -5.11
N LEU A 74 -3.64 -0.10 -6.00
CA LEU A 74 -3.01 -0.05 -7.33
C LEU A 74 -3.44 1.20 -8.09
N ILE A 75 -4.74 1.48 -8.16
CA ILE A 75 -5.28 2.69 -8.80
C ILE A 75 -4.77 3.95 -8.08
N ALA A 76 -4.80 3.96 -6.74
CA ALA A 76 -4.33 5.10 -5.96
C ALA A 76 -2.85 5.43 -6.23
N TYR A 77 -1.97 4.43 -6.26
CA TYR A 77 -0.54 4.62 -6.56
C TYR A 77 -0.30 5.06 -8.02
N ILE A 78 -1.08 4.57 -8.97
CA ILE A 78 -1.01 5.05 -10.37
C ILE A 78 -1.41 6.53 -10.44
N CYS A 79 -2.50 6.92 -9.77
CA CYS A 79 -2.93 8.32 -9.70
C CYS A 79 -1.89 9.21 -9.00
N LEU A 80 -1.30 8.74 -7.90
CA LEU A 80 -0.23 9.44 -7.20
C LEU A 80 1.00 9.63 -8.08
N THR A 81 1.39 8.62 -8.83
CA THR A 81 2.49 8.69 -9.79
C THR A 81 2.23 9.79 -10.84
N PHE A 82 1.02 9.83 -11.39
CA PHE A 82 0.62 10.88 -12.30
C PHE A 82 0.68 12.27 -11.63
N PHE A 83 0.13 12.43 -10.43
CA PHE A 83 0.15 13.71 -9.70
C PHE A 83 1.58 14.16 -9.36
N PHE A 84 2.46 13.23 -9.03
CA PHE A 84 3.86 13.48 -8.73
C PHE A 84 4.59 14.08 -9.94
N PHE A 85 4.55 13.39 -11.09
CA PHE A 85 5.25 13.87 -12.29
C PHE A 85 4.62 15.15 -12.89
N LYS A 86 3.31 15.31 -12.74
CA LYS A 86 2.61 16.56 -13.12
C LYS A 86 2.76 17.69 -12.09
N LYS A 87 3.45 17.45 -10.98
CA LYS A 87 3.70 18.41 -9.89
C LYS A 87 2.39 19.03 -9.37
N LYS A 88 1.34 18.21 -9.22
CA LYS A 88 0.02 18.69 -8.78
C LYS A 88 0.04 19.13 -7.32
N ARG A 89 -0.57 20.27 -7.01
CA ARG A 89 -0.64 20.86 -5.67
C ARG A 89 -1.20 19.91 -4.61
N ASN A 90 -2.12 19.06 -5.02
CA ASN A 90 -2.78 18.11 -4.12
C ASN A 90 -1.96 16.83 -3.86
N PHE A 91 -0.85 16.62 -4.57
CA PHE A 91 -0.03 15.40 -4.43
C PHE A 91 0.38 15.12 -2.98
N PRO A 92 0.96 16.06 -2.18
CA PRO A 92 1.40 15.77 -0.82
C PRO A 92 0.24 15.30 0.07
N LYS A 93 -0.94 15.91 -0.08
CA LYS A 93 -2.13 15.54 0.69
C LYS A 93 -2.61 14.13 0.34
N PHE A 94 -2.76 13.81 -0.94
CA PHE A 94 -3.20 12.49 -1.37
C PHE A 94 -2.18 11.42 -1.02
N TYR A 95 -0.89 11.72 -1.12
CA TYR A 95 0.17 10.80 -0.72
C TYR A 95 0.05 10.42 0.77
N ILE A 96 -0.10 11.41 1.67
CA ILE A 96 -0.28 11.16 3.11
C ILE A 96 -1.52 10.31 3.36
N ILE A 97 -2.65 10.66 2.73
CA ILE A 97 -3.90 9.89 2.89
C ILE A 97 -3.70 8.44 2.45
N THR A 98 -3.04 8.22 1.30
CA THR A 98 -2.84 6.87 0.76
C THR A 98 -1.96 6.02 1.67
N ILE A 99 -0.82 6.54 2.19
CA ILE A 99 0.06 5.75 3.05
C ILE A 99 -0.57 5.47 4.43
N LEU A 100 -1.40 6.38 4.96
CA LEU A 100 -2.15 6.15 6.20
C LEU A 100 -3.28 5.14 5.98
N ALA A 101 -4.01 5.25 4.86
CA ALA A 101 -5.05 4.29 4.50
C ALA A 101 -4.46 2.89 4.29
N ASN A 102 -3.28 2.79 3.68
CA ASN A 102 -2.58 1.51 3.50
C ASN A 102 -2.17 0.90 4.85
N LEU A 103 -1.62 1.69 5.78
CA LEU A 103 -1.32 1.22 7.13
C LEU A 103 -2.58 0.72 7.85
N ALA A 104 -3.67 1.49 7.79
CA ALA A 104 -4.93 1.09 8.39
C ALA A 104 -5.48 -0.22 7.76
N PHE A 105 -5.38 -0.36 6.45
CA PHE A 105 -5.79 -1.56 5.74
C PHE A 105 -5.00 -2.79 6.19
N ILE A 106 -3.66 -2.70 6.26
CA ILE A 106 -2.80 -3.79 6.75
C ILE A 106 -3.21 -4.20 8.17
N LEU A 107 -3.46 -3.25 9.08
CA LEU A 107 -3.85 -3.56 10.45
C LEU A 107 -5.23 -4.24 10.53
N VAL A 108 -6.19 -3.81 9.75
CA VAL A 108 -7.53 -4.43 9.67
C VAL A 108 -7.41 -5.83 9.09
N ASP A 109 -6.61 -6.00 8.05
CA ASP A 109 -6.37 -7.27 7.39
C ASP A 109 -5.77 -8.32 8.35
N ILE A 110 -4.74 -7.95 9.11
CA ILE A 110 -4.14 -8.81 10.15
C ILE A 110 -5.18 -9.25 11.19
N LEU A 111 -6.02 -8.32 11.66
CA LEU A 111 -7.07 -8.65 12.63
C LEU A 111 -8.10 -9.59 12.02
N PHE A 112 -8.49 -9.41 10.77
CA PHE A 112 -9.45 -10.25 10.11
C PHE A 112 -8.87 -11.63 9.78
N THR A 113 -7.61 -11.70 9.31
CA THR A 113 -6.88 -12.96 9.12
C THR A 113 -6.82 -13.77 10.41
N LYS A 114 -6.59 -13.14 11.56
CA LYS A 114 -6.60 -13.82 12.87
C LYS A 114 -7.97 -14.38 13.25
N VAL A 115 -9.05 -13.75 12.82
CA VAL A 115 -10.42 -14.27 13.00
C VAL A 115 -10.67 -15.49 12.11
N VAL A 116 -10.18 -15.45 10.87
CA VAL A 116 -10.36 -16.55 9.89
C VAL A 116 -9.46 -17.73 10.23
N PHE A 117 -8.21 -17.48 10.64
CA PHE A 117 -7.19 -18.47 10.97
C PHE A 117 -6.69 -18.32 12.42
N PRO A 118 -7.48 -18.73 13.43
CA PRO A 118 -7.11 -18.55 14.83
C PRO A 118 -5.83 -19.25 15.28
N ALA A 119 -5.46 -20.35 14.60
CA ALA A 119 -4.25 -21.13 14.90
C ALA A 119 -2.96 -20.47 14.42
N GLU A 120 -3.04 -19.63 13.37
CA GLU A 120 -1.86 -18.97 12.81
C GLU A 120 -1.39 -17.81 13.71
N PRO A 121 -0.06 -17.56 13.77
CA PRO A 121 0.47 -16.44 14.52
C PRO A 121 -0.01 -15.11 13.90
N MET A 122 -0.43 -14.17 14.76
CA MET A 122 -0.88 -12.84 14.31
C MET A 122 0.25 -12.05 13.65
N PHE A 123 1.47 -12.22 14.10
CA PHE A 123 2.67 -11.57 13.60
C PHE A 123 3.71 -12.65 13.29
N ASP A 124 3.74 -13.08 12.05
CA ASP A 124 4.85 -13.83 11.50
C ASP A 124 5.97 -12.87 11.03
N GLN A 125 7.01 -13.41 10.44
CA GLN A 125 8.16 -12.61 10.00
C GLN A 125 7.79 -11.66 8.85
N GLU A 126 6.93 -12.09 7.94
CA GLU A 126 6.49 -11.30 6.78
C GLU A 126 5.57 -10.17 7.22
N THR A 127 4.51 -10.49 7.94
CA THR A 127 3.56 -9.52 8.50
C THR A 127 4.24 -8.46 9.36
N SER A 128 5.17 -8.89 10.23
CA SER A 128 5.93 -7.97 11.08
C SER A 128 6.79 -7.02 10.25
N ARG A 129 7.44 -7.51 9.21
CA ARG A 129 8.24 -6.70 8.28
C ARG A 129 7.38 -5.64 7.58
N ASP A 130 6.21 -6.02 7.10
CA ASP A 130 5.33 -5.14 6.36
C ASP A 130 4.75 -4.03 7.24
N VAL A 131 4.29 -4.38 8.44
CA VAL A 131 3.80 -3.39 9.43
C VAL A 131 4.90 -2.42 9.83
N ILE A 132 6.08 -2.92 10.20
CA ILE A 132 7.21 -2.07 10.59
C ILE A 132 7.64 -1.18 9.42
N GLY A 133 7.75 -1.74 8.22
CA GLY A 133 8.10 -1.00 7.01
C GLY A 133 7.12 0.13 6.72
N GLN A 134 5.82 -0.13 6.87
CA GLN A 134 4.79 0.87 6.65
C GLN A 134 4.78 1.95 7.73
N ILE A 135 5.00 1.59 9.02
CA ILE A 135 5.13 2.56 10.11
C ILE A 135 6.35 3.47 9.88
N VAL A 136 7.50 2.91 9.54
CA VAL A 136 8.72 3.67 9.22
C VAL A 136 8.48 4.60 8.03
N SER A 137 7.81 4.11 6.98
CA SER A 137 7.42 4.92 5.83
C SER A 137 6.56 6.11 6.24
N CYS A 138 5.52 5.90 7.06
CA CYS A 138 4.68 6.98 7.58
C CYS A 138 5.49 7.98 8.42
N ALA A 139 6.36 7.50 9.32
CA ALA A 139 7.17 8.33 10.20
C ALA A 139 8.16 9.23 9.45
N ILE A 140 8.68 8.78 8.32
CA ILE A 140 9.63 9.54 7.49
C ILE A 140 8.88 10.47 6.53
N TRP A 141 7.93 9.93 5.77
CA TRP A 141 7.36 10.66 4.64
C TRP A 141 6.27 11.65 5.03
N ILE A 142 5.50 11.41 6.09
CA ILE A 142 4.47 12.36 6.53
C ILE A 142 5.10 13.69 6.97
N PRO A 143 6.07 13.72 7.89
CA PRO A 143 6.75 14.97 8.26
C PRO A 143 7.45 15.63 7.07
N TYR A 144 8.05 14.85 6.19
CA TYR A 144 8.69 15.36 4.99
C TYR A 144 7.68 16.08 4.07
N MET A 145 6.55 15.46 3.78
CA MET A 145 5.50 16.07 2.93
C MET A 145 4.92 17.34 3.53
N LEU A 146 4.80 17.41 4.87
CA LEU A 146 4.22 18.56 5.56
C LEU A 146 5.19 19.73 5.73
N LYS A 147 6.49 19.44 6.00
CA LYS A 147 7.45 20.47 6.42
C LYS A 147 8.45 20.89 5.34
N SER A 148 8.62 20.09 4.29
CA SER A 148 9.66 20.33 3.29
C SER A 148 9.36 21.57 2.44
N VAL A 149 10.31 22.50 2.40
CA VAL A 149 10.29 23.67 1.51
C VAL A 149 10.28 23.22 0.04
N ARG A 150 11.06 22.16 -0.28
CA ARG A 150 11.10 21.60 -1.64
C ARG A 150 9.74 21.09 -2.08
N VAL A 151 9.00 20.38 -1.23
CA VAL A 151 7.64 19.89 -1.52
C VAL A 151 6.73 21.07 -1.85
N ARG A 152 6.71 22.11 -1.00
CA ARG A 152 5.87 23.30 -1.21
C ARG A 152 6.19 24.04 -2.51
N ASN A 153 7.47 24.12 -2.87
CA ASN A 153 7.92 24.83 -4.07
C ASN A 153 7.70 24.00 -5.35
N THR A 154 7.68 22.68 -5.24
CA THR A 154 7.56 21.76 -6.39
C THR A 154 6.11 21.48 -6.79
N PHE A 155 5.23 21.28 -5.81
CA PHE A 155 3.83 20.91 -6.06
C PHE A 155 2.93 22.15 -6.01
N VAL A 156 2.96 22.92 -7.07
CA VAL A 156 2.27 24.24 -7.17
C VAL A 156 1.18 24.30 -8.24
N LYS A 157 1.01 23.27 -9.07
CA LYS A 157 0.06 23.21 -10.21
C LYS A 157 -1.27 22.59 -9.83
#